data_5ad25cc2344702ef1b77e218164c416f
#
_entry.id   5ad25cc2344702ef1b77e218164c416f
#
_cell.length_a   1.000
_cell.length_b   1.000
_cell.length_c   1.000
_cell.angle_alpha   90.00
_cell.angle_beta   90.00
_cell.angle_gamma   90.00
#
_symmetry.space_group_name_H-M   'P 1'
#
loop_
_entity.id
_entity.type
_entity.pdbx_description
1 polymer ?
#
loop_
_entity_poly.entity_id
_entity_poly.type
_entity_poly.pdbx_seq_one_letter_code
_entity_poly.pdbx_strand_id
1 'polypeptide(L)'
;MGAVKHSDERIGQMKFVKRPTLGNLADPRLRFDYTNREIGTLPPDNREGFKWVSEVAYKNIHRIVTRGYDTTELVEAGYGVVDVIFIDYQSRIPLLEEKEVLDYCMVISFEDGLSNPALIARLIARSKCYVTQACGGSILAFGSSYGSYDSTGKMINKYVAKVDEGMSLADAAKLCVKECKGEDHFGISKLYLKDPMPKRLLDFAEKKLSPVKKLKYVPFMKELEKAAKAELGDVCVDMIGALAAAMLELGFSSDGAWSIMSVTRAFAAGAHAIEEMEREGLDVLGQTLTPKDWYDGPAEKPVPSQKERSGFKGGQAQTAKEWQKMWKEKEQLKGSSYSIGFVIEDLRKANVSKKK
;
A
#
# COMPACT_ATOMS: atom_id res chain seq x y z
N MET A 1 -1.60 22.30 -22.50
CA MET A 1 -2.13 22.32 -23.89
C MET A 1 -1.68 21.13 -24.74
N GLY A 2 -0.61 20.42 -24.42
CA GLY A 2 -0.18 19.21 -25.15
C GLY A 2 -1.08 17.98 -24.96
N ALA A 3 -1.65 17.79 -23.78
CA ALA A 3 -2.51 16.65 -23.46
C ALA A 3 -3.80 16.63 -24.31
N VAL A 4 -4.36 17.78 -24.61
CA VAL A 4 -5.58 17.91 -25.42
C VAL A 4 -5.33 17.50 -26.87
N LYS A 5 -4.17 17.80 -27.43
CA LYS A 5 -3.82 17.37 -28.80
C LYS A 5 -3.66 15.84 -28.91
N HIS A 6 -3.05 15.21 -27.91
CA HIS A 6 -2.91 13.74 -27.91
C HIS A 6 -4.25 13.02 -27.76
N SER A 7 -5.14 13.55 -26.94
CA SER A 7 -6.50 13.00 -26.84
C SER A 7 -7.29 13.17 -28.15
N ASP A 8 -7.12 14.29 -28.84
CA ASP A 8 -7.80 14.53 -30.12
C ASP A 8 -7.24 13.68 -31.25
N GLU A 9 -5.96 13.39 -31.29
CA GLU A 9 -5.38 12.43 -32.25
C GLU A 9 -5.84 11.00 -31.96
N ARG A 10 -5.93 10.60 -30.70
CA ARG A 10 -6.49 9.28 -30.35
C ARG A 10 -7.99 9.20 -30.63
N ILE A 11 -8.72 10.26 -30.32
CA ILE A 11 -10.12 10.38 -30.71
C ILE A 11 -10.23 10.40 -32.24
N GLY A 12 -9.30 11.01 -32.95
CA GLY A 12 -9.18 10.95 -34.39
C GLY A 12 -8.91 9.54 -34.90
N GLN A 13 -8.02 8.79 -34.23
CA GLN A 13 -7.78 7.37 -34.55
C GLN A 13 -8.99 6.50 -34.14
N MET A 14 -9.67 6.80 -33.05
CA MET A 14 -10.94 6.16 -32.69
C MET A 14 -12.08 6.57 -33.64
N LYS A 15 -12.05 7.77 -34.22
CA LYS A 15 -12.97 8.19 -35.30
C LYS A 15 -12.66 7.48 -36.60
N PHE A 16 -11.42 7.06 -36.81
CA PHE A 16 -11.06 6.19 -37.92
C PHE A 16 -11.68 4.78 -37.80
N VAL A 17 -11.81 4.35 -36.57
CA VAL A 17 -12.65 3.24 -36.15
C VAL A 17 -14.10 3.74 -35.98
N LYS A 18 -14.56 4.65 -36.88
CA LYS A 18 -15.97 4.98 -36.95
C LYS A 18 -16.73 3.70 -37.04
N ARG A 19 -17.08 3.36 -35.93
CA ARG A 19 -17.90 2.30 -35.54
C ARG A 19 -18.66 1.78 -36.65
N PRO A 20 -18.16 0.75 -37.19
CA PRO A 20 -18.99 0.00 -38.04
C PRO A 20 -20.15 -0.41 -37.19
N THR A 21 -21.26 -0.19 -37.72
CA THR A 21 -22.42 -0.97 -37.44
C THR A 21 -22.04 -2.44 -37.26
N LEU A 22 -22.78 -3.20 -36.52
CA LEU A 22 -22.61 -4.66 -36.37
C LEU A 22 -22.18 -5.40 -37.64
N GLY A 23 -22.47 -4.82 -38.83
CA GLY A 23 -22.04 -5.33 -40.12
C GLY A 23 -20.54 -5.38 -40.38
N ASN A 24 -19.73 -4.68 -39.62
CA ASN A 24 -18.27 -4.67 -39.73
C ASN A 24 -17.55 -5.44 -38.63
N LEU A 25 -18.21 -6.37 -38.00
CA LEU A 25 -17.60 -7.30 -37.03
C LEU A 25 -16.44 -8.12 -37.63
N ALA A 26 -16.30 -8.11 -38.94
CA ALA A 26 -15.13 -8.66 -39.64
C ALA A 26 -13.87 -7.79 -39.49
N ASP A 27 -13.99 -6.50 -39.13
CA ASP A 27 -12.83 -5.68 -38.82
C ASP A 27 -12.32 -6.04 -37.42
N PRO A 28 -11.15 -6.67 -37.33
CA PRO A 28 -10.63 -7.14 -36.05
C PRO A 28 -10.44 -6.01 -35.04
N ARG A 29 -10.20 -4.78 -35.46
CA ARG A 29 -10.01 -3.61 -34.59
C ARG A 29 -11.24 -3.26 -33.79
N LEU A 30 -12.39 -3.76 -34.18
CA LEU A 30 -13.68 -3.42 -33.62
C LEU A 30 -14.24 -4.51 -32.71
N ARG A 31 -13.59 -5.66 -32.73
CA ARG A 31 -14.03 -6.84 -32.00
C ARG A 31 -14.11 -6.63 -30.51
N PHE A 32 -13.36 -5.66 -30.00
CA PHE A 32 -13.29 -5.33 -28.58
C PHE A 32 -13.73 -3.89 -28.26
N ASP A 33 -14.31 -3.20 -29.22
CA ASP A 33 -14.94 -1.92 -28.93
C ASP A 33 -16.28 -2.15 -28.26
N TYR A 34 -16.25 -2.29 -26.95
CA TYR A 34 -17.43 -2.49 -26.13
C TYR A 34 -18.41 -1.32 -26.18
N THR A 35 -17.94 -0.17 -26.66
CA THR A 35 -18.79 1.02 -26.77
C THR A 35 -19.74 0.95 -27.98
N ASN A 36 -19.50 0.00 -28.88
CA ASN A 36 -20.31 -0.26 -30.06
C ASN A 36 -21.32 -1.38 -29.91
N ARG A 37 -21.43 -1.97 -28.76
CA ARG A 37 -22.52 -2.90 -28.54
C ARG A 37 -23.82 -2.13 -28.59
N GLU A 38 -24.57 -2.34 -29.64
CA GLU A 38 -26.00 -2.19 -29.55
C GLU A 38 -26.51 -3.21 -28.54
N ILE A 39 -26.61 -2.78 -27.32
CA ILE A 39 -27.23 -3.58 -26.28
C ILE A 39 -28.72 -3.46 -26.47
N GLY A 40 -29.25 -4.26 -27.40
CA GLY A 40 -30.68 -4.42 -27.58
C GLY A 40 -31.47 -3.11 -27.73
N THR A 41 -32.73 -3.21 -27.59
CA THR A 41 -33.71 -2.11 -27.62
C THR A 41 -33.79 -1.42 -26.25
N LEU A 42 -32.68 -0.95 -25.69
CA LEU A 42 -32.78 -0.05 -24.56
C LEU A 42 -33.42 1.27 -25.03
N PRO A 43 -34.37 1.83 -24.27
CA PRO A 43 -34.91 3.13 -24.58
C PRO A 43 -33.75 4.14 -24.70
N PRO A 44 -33.89 5.13 -25.59
CA PRO A 44 -32.83 6.12 -25.79
C PRO A 44 -32.54 6.79 -24.46
N ASP A 45 -31.33 6.53 -23.97
CA ASP A 45 -30.80 7.18 -22.77
C ASP A 45 -30.29 8.56 -23.18
N ASN A 46 -30.99 9.59 -22.82
CA ASN A 46 -30.64 10.98 -23.08
C ASN A 46 -29.53 11.51 -22.15
N ARG A 47 -28.99 10.66 -21.26
CA ARG A 47 -27.86 11.03 -20.46
C ARG A 47 -26.61 11.07 -21.31
N GLU A 48 -25.76 12.08 -21.10
CA GLU A 48 -24.41 12.05 -21.70
C GLU A 48 -23.68 10.80 -21.25
N GLY A 49 -23.22 10.01 -22.22
CA GLY A 49 -22.47 8.80 -21.95
C GLY A 49 -21.18 9.13 -21.19
N PHE A 50 -20.78 8.25 -20.27
CA PHE A 50 -19.47 8.32 -19.63
C PHE A 50 -18.40 8.30 -20.71
N LYS A 51 -17.61 9.38 -20.77
CA LYS A 51 -16.43 9.45 -21.60
C LYS A 51 -15.19 9.17 -20.75
N TRP A 52 -14.72 7.95 -20.79
CA TRP A 52 -13.44 7.61 -20.20
C TRP A 52 -12.32 7.98 -21.16
N VAL A 53 -11.39 8.80 -20.69
CA VAL A 53 -10.18 9.18 -21.42
C VAL A 53 -8.97 8.69 -20.64
N SER A 54 -8.06 7.98 -21.30
CA SER A 54 -6.81 7.52 -20.68
C SER A 54 -5.65 7.88 -21.60
N GLU A 55 -4.60 8.42 -21.00
CA GLU A 55 -3.31 8.63 -21.65
C GLU A 55 -2.32 7.51 -21.33
N VAL A 56 -2.66 6.61 -20.39
CA VAL A 56 -1.77 5.55 -19.94
C VAL A 56 -1.71 4.43 -20.96
N ALA A 57 -2.86 3.86 -21.30
CA ALA A 57 -2.87 2.70 -22.19
C ALA A 57 -4.14 2.59 -23.01
N TYR A 58 -4.04 1.85 -24.13
CA TYR A 58 -5.19 1.36 -24.85
C TYR A 58 -4.96 -0.09 -25.31
N LYS A 59 -6.05 -0.79 -25.57
CA LYS A 59 -6.06 -2.16 -26.08
C LYS A 59 -6.96 -2.25 -27.30
N ASN A 60 -6.50 -2.96 -28.31
CA ASN A 60 -7.33 -3.45 -29.42
C ASN A 60 -7.08 -4.95 -29.64
N ILE A 61 -7.60 -5.52 -30.73
CA ILE A 61 -7.45 -6.96 -31.00
C ILE A 61 -6.03 -7.37 -31.39
N HIS A 62 -5.20 -6.42 -31.80
CA HIS A 62 -3.85 -6.72 -32.26
C HIS A 62 -2.80 -6.50 -31.23
N ARG A 63 -3.01 -5.53 -30.31
CA ARG A 63 -1.97 -5.10 -29.40
C ARG A 63 -2.52 -4.39 -28.16
N ILE A 64 -1.70 -4.39 -27.14
CA ILE A 64 -1.83 -3.54 -25.96
C ILE A 64 -0.70 -2.52 -26.04
N VAL A 65 -1.06 -1.25 -25.91
CA VAL A 65 -0.10 -0.15 -25.99
C VAL A 65 -0.14 0.64 -24.69
N THR A 66 1.01 0.83 -24.07
CA THR A 66 1.18 1.66 -22.89
C THR A 66 2.04 2.87 -23.23
N ARG A 67 1.55 4.08 -22.92
CA ARG A 67 2.24 5.36 -23.21
C ARG A 67 2.83 5.46 -24.65
N GLY A 68 2.20 4.81 -25.60
CA GLY A 68 2.63 4.79 -27.01
C GLY A 68 3.50 3.61 -27.42
N TYR A 69 3.97 2.78 -26.50
CA TYR A 69 4.77 1.60 -26.75
C TYR A 69 3.90 0.35 -26.80
N ASP A 70 4.11 -0.50 -27.81
CA ASP A 70 3.52 -1.84 -27.85
C ASP A 70 4.17 -2.71 -26.77
N THR A 71 3.34 -3.33 -25.92
CA THR A 71 3.86 -4.12 -24.78
C THR A 71 4.62 -5.37 -25.22
N THR A 72 4.27 -5.97 -26.35
CA THR A 72 4.96 -7.13 -26.90
C THR A 72 6.33 -6.73 -27.44
N GLU A 73 6.39 -5.63 -28.20
CA GLU A 73 7.65 -5.09 -28.73
C GLU A 73 8.60 -4.68 -27.59
N LEU A 74 8.08 -4.15 -26.48
CA LEU A 74 8.92 -3.87 -25.30
C LEU A 74 9.58 -5.14 -24.77
N VAL A 75 8.81 -6.23 -24.60
CA VAL A 75 9.36 -7.51 -24.12
C VAL A 75 10.38 -8.07 -25.10
N GLU A 76 10.08 -8.08 -26.39
CA GLU A 76 10.98 -8.57 -27.43
C GLU A 76 12.28 -7.77 -27.51
N ALA A 77 12.23 -6.48 -27.18
CA ALA A 77 13.39 -5.60 -27.10
C ALA A 77 14.16 -5.73 -25.75
N GLY A 78 13.73 -6.60 -24.83
CA GLY A 78 14.40 -6.88 -23.56
C GLY A 78 14.03 -5.96 -22.41
N TYR A 79 12.96 -5.14 -22.55
CA TYR A 79 12.45 -4.34 -21.44
C TYR A 79 11.63 -5.20 -20.46
N GLY A 80 11.80 -4.96 -19.17
CA GLY A 80 11.13 -5.69 -18.11
C GLY A 80 10.05 -4.87 -17.38
N VAL A 81 9.47 -5.46 -16.34
CA VAL A 81 8.40 -4.84 -15.55
C VAL A 81 8.81 -3.48 -14.98
N VAL A 82 10.06 -3.36 -14.52
CA VAL A 82 10.58 -2.10 -13.95
C VAL A 82 10.60 -0.98 -15.01
N ASP A 83 10.94 -1.29 -16.24
CA ASP A 83 10.89 -0.32 -17.36
C ASP A 83 9.46 0.13 -17.62
N VAL A 84 8.50 -0.81 -17.59
CA VAL A 84 7.08 -0.50 -17.81
C VAL A 84 6.52 0.37 -16.67
N ILE A 85 6.96 0.15 -15.43
CA ILE A 85 6.59 1.03 -14.31
C ILE A 85 7.02 2.49 -14.60
N PHE A 86 8.23 2.72 -15.06
CA PHE A 86 8.66 4.06 -15.46
C PHE A 86 7.84 4.63 -16.61
N ILE A 87 7.55 3.80 -17.62
CA ILE A 87 6.72 4.21 -18.77
C ILE A 87 5.33 4.62 -18.29
N ASP A 88 4.67 3.84 -17.45
CA ASP A 88 3.31 4.11 -17.01
C ASP A 88 3.21 5.35 -16.11
N TYR A 89 4.13 5.49 -15.15
CA TYR A 89 4.10 6.57 -14.17
C TYR A 89 4.74 7.87 -14.66
N GLN A 90 5.76 7.78 -15.53
CA GLN A 90 6.56 8.95 -15.94
C GLN A 90 6.56 9.20 -17.45
N SER A 91 5.91 8.36 -18.25
CA SER A 91 5.84 8.46 -19.73
C SER A 91 7.21 8.44 -20.41
N ARG A 92 8.17 7.74 -19.84
CA ARG A 92 9.54 7.63 -20.36
C ARG A 92 10.16 6.26 -20.08
N ILE A 93 11.13 5.89 -20.88
CA ILE A 93 12.02 4.76 -20.59
C ILE A 93 13.08 5.25 -19.59
N PRO A 94 13.39 4.47 -18.52
CA PRO A 94 14.43 4.83 -17.56
C PRO A 94 15.83 4.69 -18.14
N LEU A 95 16.79 5.37 -17.53
CA LEU A 95 18.19 4.99 -17.65
C LEU A 95 18.45 3.63 -16.97
N LEU A 96 19.50 2.93 -17.38
CA LEU A 96 19.83 1.64 -16.79
C LEU A 96 20.11 1.76 -15.27
N GLU A 97 20.76 2.83 -14.87
CA GLU A 97 21.07 3.15 -13.48
C GLU A 97 19.79 3.42 -12.66
N GLU A 98 18.82 4.09 -13.25
CA GLU A 98 17.51 4.33 -12.61
C GLU A 98 16.72 3.03 -12.44
N LYS A 99 16.73 2.18 -13.45
CA LYS A 99 16.12 0.84 -13.40
C LYS A 99 16.73 0.00 -12.29
N GLU A 100 18.04 -0.04 -12.17
CA GLU A 100 18.74 -0.81 -11.12
C GLU A 100 18.39 -0.30 -9.71
N VAL A 101 18.22 1.00 -9.53
CA VAL A 101 17.81 1.57 -8.23
C VAL A 101 16.36 1.24 -7.91
N LEU A 102 15.44 1.33 -8.88
CA LEU A 102 14.05 0.93 -8.66
C LEU A 102 13.93 -0.57 -8.36
N ASP A 103 14.68 -1.39 -9.09
CA ASP A 103 14.74 -2.84 -8.86
C ASP A 103 15.18 -3.15 -7.42
N TYR A 104 16.24 -2.46 -6.95
CA TYR A 104 16.67 -2.58 -5.56
C TYR A 104 15.55 -2.20 -4.58
N CYS A 105 14.89 -1.06 -4.79
CA CYS A 105 13.78 -0.61 -3.93
C CYS A 105 12.64 -1.64 -3.89
N MET A 106 12.28 -2.20 -5.04
CA MET A 106 11.23 -3.20 -5.13
C MET A 106 11.62 -4.50 -4.43
N VAL A 107 12.83 -5.01 -4.68
CA VAL A 107 13.30 -6.27 -4.09
C VAL A 107 13.31 -6.20 -2.56
N ILE A 108 13.83 -5.14 -1.96
CA ILE A 108 13.86 -5.01 -0.50
C ILE A 108 12.48 -4.73 0.13
N SER A 109 11.53 -4.25 -0.67
CA SER A 109 10.16 -4.02 -0.22
C SER A 109 9.24 -5.23 -0.41
N PHE A 110 9.72 -6.24 -1.11
CA PHE A 110 8.93 -7.41 -1.48
C PHE A 110 8.48 -8.19 -0.24
N GLU A 111 9.35 -8.37 0.73
CA GLU A 111 9.10 -9.14 1.93
C GLU A 111 9.33 -8.35 3.23
N ASP A 112 8.59 -8.73 4.25
CA ASP A 112 8.71 -8.23 5.62
C ASP A 112 8.23 -9.29 6.63
N GLY A 113 8.39 -10.56 6.26
CA GLY A 113 7.97 -11.69 7.08
C GLY A 113 6.47 -11.66 7.42
N LEU A 114 6.14 -12.06 8.64
CA LEU A 114 4.76 -12.09 9.12
C LEU A 114 4.26 -10.71 9.59
N SER A 115 4.42 -9.72 8.74
CA SER A 115 3.83 -8.38 8.96
C SER A 115 2.30 -8.41 8.82
N ASN A 116 1.62 -7.35 9.29
CA ASN A 116 0.15 -7.31 9.24
C ASN A 116 -0.42 -7.53 7.82
N PRO A 117 0.13 -6.96 6.74
CA PRO A 117 -0.32 -7.29 5.38
C PRO A 117 -0.25 -8.79 5.06
N ALA A 118 0.84 -9.46 5.44
CA ALA A 118 1.00 -10.90 5.25
C ALA A 118 0.01 -11.71 6.11
N LEU A 119 -0.16 -11.33 7.38
CA LEU A 119 -1.12 -11.99 8.27
C LEU A 119 -2.56 -11.83 7.78
N ILE A 120 -2.95 -10.66 7.28
CA ILE A 120 -4.28 -10.42 6.71
C ILE A 120 -4.49 -11.28 5.47
N ALA A 121 -3.49 -11.40 4.60
CA ALA A 121 -3.56 -12.30 3.45
C ALA A 121 -3.79 -13.77 3.87
N ARG A 122 -3.10 -14.24 4.91
CA ARG A 122 -3.29 -15.58 5.48
C ARG A 122 -4.70 -15.76 6.07
N LEU A 123 -5.21 -14.75 6.78
CA LEU A 123 -6.57 -14.78 7.33
C LEU A 123 -7.64 -14.85 6.22
N ILE A 124 -7.46 -14.08 5.15
CA ILE A 124 -8.34 -14.12 3.98
C ILE A 124 -8.29 -15.50 3.32
N ALA A 125 -7.10 -16.09 3.18
CA ALA A 125 -6.93 -17.43 2.63
C ALA A 125 -7.69 -18.48 3.47
N ARG A 126 -7.64 -18.42 4.80
CA ARG A 126 -8.42 -19.30 5.70
C ARG A 126 -9.94 -19.18 5.52
N SER A 127 -10.41 -18.02 5.06
CA SER A 127 -11.82 -17.80 4.76
C SER A 127 -12.25 -18.40 3.41
N LYS A 128 -11.43 -19.25 2.77
CA LYS A 128 -11.66 -19.88 1.46
C LYS A 128 -11.83 -18.87 0.32
N CYS A 129 -11.23 -17.71 0.46
CA CYS A 129 -11.20 -16.69 -0.58
C CYS A 129 -10.11 -16.99 -1.63
N TYR A 130 -10.24 -16.38 -2.81
CA TYR A 130 -9.22 -16.51 -3.84
C TYR A 130 -7.92 -15.78 -3.43
N VAL A 131 -6.78 -16.27 -3.91
CA VAL A 131 -5.46 -15.66 -3.65
C VAL A 131 -5.42 -14.18 -4.06
N THR A 132 -6.12 -13.82 -5.14
CA THR A 132 -6.25 -12.42 -5.58
C THR A 132 -6.92 -11.52 -4.54
N GLN A 133 -7.89 -12.05 -3.79
CA GLN A 133 -8.53 -11.33 -2.69
C GLN A 133 -7.58 -11.16 -1.50
N ALA A 134 -6.74 -12.16 -1.23
CA ALA A 134 -5.71 -12.07 -0.21
C ALA A 134 -4.65 -11.01 -0.57
N CYS A 135 -4.20 -10.97 -1.83
CA CYS A 135 -3.32 -9.90 -2.33
C CYS A 135 -3.97 -8.51 -2.19
N GLY A 136 -5.24 -8.38 -2.60
CA GLY A 136 -5.98 -7.12 -2.46
C GLY A 136 -6.13 -6.70 -0.99
N GLY A 137 -6.45 -7.64 -0.10
CA GLY A 137 -6.55 -7.40 1.33
C GLY A 137 -5.23 -6.94 1.95
N SER A 138 -4.10 -7.46 1.49
CA SER A 138 -2.77 -7.03 1.94
C SER A 138 -2.48 -5.58 1.56
N ILE A 139 -2.87 -5.15 0.35
CA ILE A 139 -2.73 -3.76 -0.09
C ILE A 139 -3.59 -2.84 0.78
N LEU A 140 -4.82 -3.21 1.07
CA LEU A 140 -5.71 -2.44 1.96
C LEU A 140 -5.16 -2.35 3.39
N ALA A 141 -4.43 -3.36 3.84
CA ALA A 141 -3.80 -3.40 5.14
C ALA A 141 -2.43 -2.71 5.20
N PHE A 142 -1.91 -2.26 4.06
CA PHE A 142 -0.67 -1.53 3.95
C PHE A 142 -0.89 -0.08 4.38
N GLY A 143 -1.18 0.10 5.66
CA GLY A 143 -1.48 1.39 6.26
C GLY A 143 -0.22 2.15 6.70
N SER A 144 -0.41 3.35 7.25
CA SER A 144 0.67 4.27 7.62
C SER A 144 1.71 3.70 8.59
N SER A 145 1.36 2.69 9.39
CA SER A 145 2.29 1.98 10.27
C SER A 145 3.30 1.10 9.52
N TYR A 146 3.07 0.82 8.25
CA TYR A 146 3.96 0.03 7.37
C TYR A 146 4.74 0.84 6.36
N GLY A 147 4.73 2.11 6.52
CA GLY A 147 5.46 3.01 5.70
C GLY A 147 4.55 4.11 5.19
N SER A 148 4.77 5.29 5.67
CA SER A 148 4.12 6.49 5.16
C SER A 148 4.98 7.08 4.05
N TYR A 149 5.33 6.29 3.04
CA TYR A 149 6.18 6.75 1.94
C TYR A 149 5.61 8.02 1.29
N ASP A 150 4.30 8.13 1.20
CA ASP A 150 3.63 9.32 0.71
C ASP A 150 3.82 10.51 1.65
N SER A 151 3.60 10.34 2.94
CA SER A 151 3.76 11.40 3.95
C SER A 151 5.23 11.78 4.12
N THR A 152 6.12 10.78 4.22
CA THR A 152 7.57 10.99 4.27
C THR A 152 8.07 11.65 3.00
N GLY A 153 7.62 11.21 1.84
CA GLY A 153 7.98 11.82 0.57
C GLY A 153 7.48 13.26 0.44
N LYS A 154 6.27 13.56 0.90
CA LYS A 154 5.74 14.94 0.96
C LYS A 154 6.57 15.81 1.91
N MET A 155 6.97 15.27 3.06
CA MET A 155 7.87 15.94 3.99
C MET A 155 9.22 16.24 3.31
N ILE A 156 9.87 15.25 2.72
CA ILE A 156 11.16 15.43 2.02
C ILE A 156 11.02 16.49 0.93
N ASN A 157 10.00 16.41 0.09
CA ASN A 157 9.73 17.40 -0.97
C ASN A 157 9.61 18.82 -0.42
N LYS A 158 8.91 19.02 0.71
CA LYS A 158 8.75 20.33 1.36
C LYS A 158 10.08 20.98 1.67
N TYR A 159 11.04 20.23 2.18
CA TYR A 159 12.35 20.80 2.59
C TYR A 159 13.36 20.86 1.45
N VAL A 160 13.30 19.92 0.51
CA VAL A 160 14.10 20.00 -0.72
C VAL A 160 13.67 21.20 -1.58
N ALA A 161 12.39 21.53 -1.64
CA ALA A 161 11.93 22.74 -2.29
C ALA A 161 12.57 24.01 -1.71
N LYS A 162 12.77 24.07 -0.39
CA LYS A 162 13.49 25.20 0.25
C LYS A 162 14.97 25.26 -0.17
N VAL A 163 15.58 24.13 -0.46
CA VAL A 163 16.94 24.10 -1.03
C VAL A 163 16.94 24.65 -2.45
N ASP A 164 15.94 24.31 -3.25
CA ASP A 164 15.78 24.85 -4.60
C ASP A 164 15.52 26.39 -4.57
N GLU A 165 14.92 26.92 -3.49
CA GLU A 165 14.72 28.36 -3.22
C GLU A 165 15.99 29.05 -2.68
N GLY A 166 17.10 28.33 -2.48
CA GLY A 166 18.39 28.90 -2.08
C GLY A 166 18.81 28.63 -0.63
N MET A 167 18.03 27.86 0.16
CA MET A 167 18.47 27.44 1.48
C MET A 167 19.58 26.40 1.37
N SER A 168 20.54 26.43 2.31
CA SER A 168 21.55 25.36 2.33
C SER A 168 20.92 24.01 2.70
N LEU A 169 21.48 22.94 2.17
CA LEU A 169 21.01 21.56 2.46
C LEU A 169 21.03 21.29 3.98
N ALA A 170 22.07 21.72 4.65
CA ALA A 170 22.22 21.55 6.09
C ALA A 170 21.16 22.34 6.91
N ASP A 171 20.83 23.56 6.48
CA ASP A 171 19.84 24.37 7.18
C ASP A 171 18.42 23.84 6.93
N ALA A 172 18.13 23.37 5.72
CA ALA A 172 16.87 22.70 5.41
C ALA A 172 16.70 21.41 6.26
N ALA A 173 17.77 20.63 6.43
CA ALA A 173 17.77 19.45 7.27
C ALA A 173 17.53 19.78 8.76
N LYS A 174 18.22 20.79 9.30
CA LYS A 174 17.96 21.27 10.67
C LYS A 174 16.55 21.77 10.90
N LEU A 175 16.01 22.51 9.92
CA LEU A 175 14.64 23.00 9.97
C LEU A 175 13.65 21.81 9.97
N CYS A 176 13.90 20.81 9.13
CA CYS A 176 13.09 19.57 9.11
C CYS A 176 13.11 18.87 10.47
N VAL A 177 14.28 18.68 11.08
CA VAL A 177 14.37 18.09 12.44
C VAL A 177 13.55 18.88 13.44
N LYS A 178 13.68 20.23 13.44
CA LYS A 178 12.94 21.08 14.35
C LYS A 178 11.43 20.98 14.22
N GLU A 179 10.93 20.88 12.99
CA GLU A 179 9.49 20.87 12.70
C GLU A 179 8.87 19.47 12.74
N CYS A 180 9.62 18.41 12.40
CA CYS A 180 9.08 17.07 12.17
C CYS A 180 9.56 15.99 13.16
N LYS A 181 10.44 16.31 14.10
CA LYS A 181 10.87 15.32 15.10
C LYS A 181 9.69 14.84 15.93
N GLY A 182 9.54 13.51 16.02
CA GLY A 182 8.44 12.89 16.76
C GLY A 182 7.19 12.59 15.91
N GLU A 183 7.19 12.99 14.64
CA GLU A 183 6.13 12.61 13.70
C GLU A 183 6.41 11.23 13.10
N ASP A 184 5.37 10.44 12.89
CA ASP A 184 5.48 9.08 12.32
C ASP A 184 6.11 9.05 10.91
N HIS A 185 5.99 10.14 10.16
CA HIS A 185 6.52 10.27 8.82
C HIS A 185 7.92 10.92 8.74
N PHE A 186 8.61 11.01 9.86
CA PHE A 186 9.92 11.69 9.91
C PHE A 186 11.02 10.93 9.13
N GLY A 187 10.91 9.62 9.00
CA GLY A 187 11.90 8.81 8.26
C GLY A 187 13.25 8.63 8.99
N ILE A 188 13.29 9.00 10.27
CA ILE A 188 14.44 8.87 11.17
C ILE A 188 13.98 8.15 12.44
N SER A 189 14.65 7.08 12.81
CA SER A 189 14.24 6.22 13.92
C SER A 189 15.42 5.65 14.71
N LYS A 190 15.17 5.28 15.96
CA LYS A 190 16.08 4.47 16.77
C LYS A 190 15.97 2.97 16.47
N LEU A 191 14.85 2.53 15.93
CA LEU A 191 14.56 1.12 15.65
C LEU A 191 15.60 0.48 14.73
N TYR A 192 16.11 1.24 13.79
CA TYR A 192 16.99 0.77 12.71
C TYR A 192 18.48 1.05 12.94
N LEU A 193 18.89 1.39 14.16
CA LEU A 193 20.30 1.67 14.47
C LEU A 193 21.24 0.52 14.09
N LYS A 194 20.77 -0.71 14.13
CA LYS A 194 21.53 -1.92 13.77
C LYS A 194 21.21 -2.45 12.37
N ASP A 195 20.22 -1.86 11.69
CA ASP A 195 19.85 -2.26 10.35
C ASP A 195 20.71 -1.53 9.31
N PRO A 196 21.55 -2.25 8.55
CA PRO A 196 22.35 -1.64 7.51
C PRO A 196 21.59 -1.36 6.22
N MET A 197 20.37 -1.86 6.05
CA MET A 197 19.65 -1.79 4.76
C MET A 197 19.33 -0.36 4.31
N PRO A 198 18.81 0.55 5.17
CA PRO A 198 18.54 1.93 4.76
C PRO A 198 19.79 2.63 4.22
N LYS A 199 20.91 2.50 4.93
CA LYS A 199 22.18 3.07 4.50
C LYS A 199 22.67 2.46 3.19
N ARG A 200 22.58 1.14 3.04
CA ARG A 200 23.00 0.43 1.82
C ARG A 200 22.17 0.88 0.61
N LEU A 201 20.87 1.09 0.78
CA LEU A 201 20.02 1.61 -0.29
C LEU A 201 20.43 3.02 -0.70
N LEU A 202 20.62 3.93 0.26
CA LEU A 202 21.02 5.31 -0.04
C LEU A 202 22.42 5.37 -0.70
N ASP A 203 23.36 4.57 -0.24
CA ASP A 203 24.71 4.50 -0.82
C ASP A 203 24.68 3.88 -2.22
N PHE A 204 23.83 2.88 -2.46
CA PHE A 204 23.64 2.29 -3.78
C PHE A 204 23.00 3.30 -4.75
N ALA A 205 21.94 3.98 -4.33
CA ALA A 205 21.28 4.99 -5.13
C ALA A 205 22.22 6.14 -5.49
N GLU A 206 22.99 6.64 -4.52
CA GLU A 206 24.01 7.67 -4.78
C GLU A 206 25.07 7.20 -5.77
N LYS A 207 25.63 6.01 -5.56
CA LYS A 207 26.66 5.43 -6.44
C LYS A 207 26.17 5.28 -7.88
N LYS A 208 24.92 4.85 -8.07
CA LYS A 208 24.35 4.59 -9.40
C LYS A 208 23.92 5.88 -10.09
N LEU A 209 23.28 6.77 -9.38
CA LEU A 209 22.63 7.93 -10.00
C LEU A 209 23.55 9.16 -10.11
N SER A 210 24.53 9.34 -9.21
CA SER A 210 25.41 10.52 -9.24
C SER A 210 26.20 10.70 -10.55
N PRO A 211 26.59 9.63 -11.29
CA PRO A 211 27.26 9.81 -12.57
C PRO A 211 26.34 10.33 -13.70
N VAL A 212 25.04 10.12 -13.58
CA VAL A 212 24.07 10.39 -14.66
C VAL A 212 23.16 11.58 -14.37
N LYS A 213 23.04 12.01 -13.11
CA LYS A 213 22.26 13.19 -12.74
C LYS A 213 22.70 13.82 -11.42
N LYS A 214 22.33 15.11 -11.25
CA LYS A 214 22.51 15.82 -9.97
C LYS A 214 21.46 15.33 -8.97
N LEU A 215 21.93 14.82 -7.84
CA LEU A 215 21.07 14.31 -6.78
C LEU A 215 20.57 15.43 -5.85
N LYS A 216 19.38 15.26 -5.31
CA LYS A 216 18.74 16.19 -4.36
C LYS A 216 18.26 15.49 -3.09
N TYR A 217 17.50 14.43 -3.25
CA TYR A 217 16.75 13.76 -2.19
C TYR A 217 17.62 12.82 -1.35
N VAL A 218 18.49 12.06 -1.99
CA VAL A 218 19.43 11.17 -1.30
C VAL A 218 20.44 11.99 -0.47
N PRO A 219 21.08 13.05 -1.00
CA PRO A 219 21.91 13.93 -0.18
C PRO A 219 21.14 14.63 0.96
N PHE A 220 19.90 15.06 0.71
CA PHE A 220 19.06 15.65 1.76
C PHE A 220 18.84 14.68 2.91
N MET A 221 18.51 13.42 2.60
CA MET A 221 18.25 12.40 3.63
C MET A 221 19.50 12.09 4.47
N LYS A 222 20.67 12.09 3.85
CA LYS A 222 21.97 11.94 4.55
C LYS A 222 22.28 13.14 5.46
N GLU A 223 21.97 14.35 5.03
CA GLU A 223 22.10 15.54 5.88
C GLU A 223 21.06 15.58 6.99
N LEU A 224 19.84 15.12 6.72
CA LEU A 224 18.78 15.00 7.72
C LEU A 224 19.22 14.04 8.85
N GLU A 225 19.84 12.91 8.51
CA GLU A 225 20.39 11.99 9.51
C GLU A 225 21.45 12.67 10.39
N LYS A 226 22.36 13.43 9.79
CA LYS A 226 23.38 14.16 10.55
C LYS A 226 22.77 15.18 11.50
N ALA A 227 21.81 15.96 11.00
CA ALA A 227 21.11 16.95 11.80
C ALA A 227 20.31 16.31 12.95
N ALA A 228 19.63 15.21 12.65
CA ALA A 228 18.87 14.45 13.64
C ALA A 228 19.76 13.84 14.72
N LYS A 229 20.91 13.28 14.35
CA LYS A 229 21.91 12.76 15.32
C LYS A 229 22.42 13.84 16.26
N ALA A 230 22.65 15.04 15.76
CA ALA A 230 23.11 16.15 16.57
C ALA A 230 22.09 16.61 17.62
N GLU A 231 20.78 16.49 17.33
CA GLU A 231 19.71 16.95 18.22
C GLU A 231 19.08 15.82 19.05
N LEU A 232 18.94 14.62 18.50
CA LEU A 232 18.19 13.51 19.10
C LEU A 232 19.09 12.38 19.61
N GLY A 233 20.39 12.44 19.36
CA GLY A 233 21.34 11.40 19.74
C GLY A 233 21.35 10.20 18.78
N ASP A 234 21.33 8.98 19.33
CA ASP A 234 21.46 7.75 18.54
C ASP A 234 20.21 7.45 17.70
N VAL A 235 20.17 8.03 16.52
CA VAL A 235 19.14 7.82 15.51
C VAL A 235 19.78 7.58 14.14
N CYS A 236 19.05 6.98 13.21
CA CYS A 236 19.46 6.80 11.83
C CYS A 236 18.27 6.89 10.88
N VAL A 237 18.57 7.03 9.59
CA VAL A 237 17.54 6.89 8.56
C VAL A 237 16.93 5.52 8.68
N ASP A 238 15.60 5.45 8.69
CA ASP A 238 14.86 4.20 8.61
C ASP A 238 14.57 3.80 7.16
N MET A 239 14.00 2.61 6.98
CA MET A 239 13.73 2.09 5.64
C MET A 239 12.72 2.94 4.88
N ILE A 240 11.75 3.55 5.58
CA ILE A 240 10.74 4.41 4.96
C ILE A 240 11.39 5.67 4.41
N GLY A 241 12.25 6.32 5.19
CA GLY A 241 12.99 7.48 4.77
C GLY A 241 13.92 7.20 3.59
N ALA A 242 14.63 6.07 3.64
CA ALA A 242 15.54 5.67 2.56
C ALA A 242 14.79 5.37 1.26
N LEU A 243 13.69 4.60 1.32
CA LEU A 243 12.85 4.30 0.16
C LEU A 243 12.19 5.56 -0.41
N ALA A 244 11.62 6.41 0.44
CA ALA A 244 11.02 7.66 -0.01
C ALA A 244 12.05 8.54 -0.74
N ALA A 245 13.25 8.71 -0.18
CA ALA A 245 14.30 9.49 -0.81
C ALA A 245 14.76 8.89 -2.15
N ALA A 246 14.98 7.57 -2.22
CA ALA A 246 15.36 6.90 -3.46
C ALA A 246 14.29 7.01 -4.54
N MET A 247 13.01 6.81 -4.20
CA MET A 247 11.90 6.92 -5.15
C MET A 247 11.71 8.34 -5.67
N LEU A 248 11.84 9.35 -4.81
CA LEU A 248 11.82 10.76 -5.23
C LEU A 248 13.03 11.10 -6.12
N GLU A 249 14.20 10.54 -5.83
CA GLU A 249 15.38 10.71 -6.67
C GLU A 249 15.18 10.13 -8.07
N LEU A 250 14.43 9.04 -8.18
CA LEU A 250 14.02 8.45 -9.46
C LEU A 250 12.94 9.27 -10.18
N GLY A 251 12.36 10.30 -9.54
CA GLY A 251 11.34 11.16 -10.12
C GLY A 251 9.91 10.66 -9.95
N PHE A 252 9.67 9.66 -9.11
CA PHE A 252 8.30 9.27 -8.76
C PHE A 252 7.68 10.28 -7.80
N SER A 253 6.37 10.48 -7.91
CA SER A 253 5.63 11.21 -6.88
C SER A 253 5.57 10.41 -5.58
N SER A 254 5.29 11.07 -4.47
CA SER A 254 5.11 10.41 -3.18
C SER A 254 4.00 9.36 -3.22
N ASP A 255 2.89 9.67 -3.89
CA ASP A 255 1.77 8.74 -4.06
C ASP A 255 2.14 7.58 -5.02
N GLY A 256 2.94 7.85 -6.05
CA GLY A 256 3.50 6.83 -6.96
C GLY A 256 4.44 5.88 -6.24
N ALA A 257 5.33 6.39 -5.40
CA ALA A 257 6.20 5.57 -4.55
C ALA A 257 5.40 4.65 -3.63
N TRP A 258 4.38 5.20 -2.95
CA TRP A 258 3.47 4.43 -2.10
C TRP A 258 2.76 3.31 -2.86
N SER A 259 2.20 3.64 -4.04
CA SER A 259 1.52 2.68 -4.90
C SER A 259 2.45 1.52 -5.32
N ILE A 260 3.65 1.84 -5.80
CA ILE A 260 4.61 0.83 -6.27
C ILE A 260 5.01 -0.10 -5.11
N MET A 261 5.34 0.45 -3.94
CA MET A 261 5.79 -0.35 -2.79
C MET A 261 4.68 -1.26 -2.23
N SER A 262 3.45 -0.77 -2.12
CA SER A 262 2.32 -1.56 -1.63
C SER A 262 1.95 -2.70 -2.58
N VAL A 263 1.97 -2.46 -3.89
CA VAL A 263 1.73 -3.49 -4.90
C VAL A 263 2.86 -4.52 -4.91
N THR A 264 4.11 -4.08 -4.76
CA THR A 264 5.26 -4.99 -4.65
C THR A 264 5.09 -5.94 -3.46
N ARG A 265 4.66 -5.44 -2.30
CA ARG A 265 4.39 -6.26 -1.10
C ARG A 265 3.25 -7.27 -1.33
N ALA A 266 2.29 -6.96 -2.19
CA ALA A 266 1.18 -7.87 -2.45
C ALA A 266 1.60 -9.17 -3.14
N PHE A 267 2.72 -9.21 -3.86
CA PHE A 267 3.25 -10.46 -4.41
C PHE A 267 3.65 -11.44 -3.30
N ALA A 268 4.39 -10.97 -2.31
CA ALA A 268 4.77 -11.80 -1.16
C ALA A 268 3.56 -12.21 -0.33
N ALA A 269 2.60 -11.32 -0.14
CA ALA A 269 1.35 -11.63 0.54
C ALA A 269 0.58 -12.76 -0.16
N GLY A 270 0.62 -12.81 -1.49
CA GLY A 270 0.08 -13.92 -2.27
C GLY A 270 0.79 -15.25 -1.97
N ALA A 271 2.11 -15.24 -1.86
CA ALA A 271 2.89 -16.42 -1.47
C ALA A 271 2.54 -16.88 -0.05
N HIS A 272 2.42 -15.96 0.91
CA HIS A 272 1.97 -16.27 2.27
C HIS A 272 0.55 -16.86 2.31
N ALA A 273 -0.35 -16.36 1.45
CA ALA A 273 -1.70 -16.92 1.35
C ALA A 273 -1.69 -18.37 0.82
N ILE A 274 -0.88 -18.65 -0.19
CA ILE A 274 -0.71 -20.01 -0.73
C ILE A 274 -0.10 -20.93 0.33
N GLU A 275 0.96 -20.49 0.99
CA GLU A 275 1.58 -21.26 2.08
C GLU A 275 0.56 -21.61 3.18
N GLU A 276 -0.31 -20.65 3.55
CA GLU A 276 -1.36 -20.89 4.53
C GLU A 276 -2.35 -21.96 4.08
N MET A 277 -2.75 -21.90 2.80
CA MET A 277 -3.67 -22.89 2.23
C MET A 277 -3.07 -24.29 2.18
N GLU A 278 -1.77 -24.40 1.93
CA GLU A 278 -1.06 -25.68 1.83
C GLU A 278 -0.73 -26.28 3.19
N ARG A 279 -0.36 -25.47 4.17
CA ARG A 279 0.10 -25.95 5.48
C ARG A 279 -1.03 -26.17 6.48
N GLU A 280 -1.93 -25.20 6.57
CA GLU A 280 -2.95 -25.17 7.62
C GLU A 280 -4.33 -25.62 7.11
N GLY A 281 -4.46 -25.77 5.81
CA GLY A 281 -5.74 -26.03 5.17
C GLY A 281 -6.65 -24.79 5.17
N LEU A 282 -7.87 -24.98 4.68
CA LEU A 282 -8.86 -23.91 4.56
C LEU A 282 -9.81 -23.87 5.76
N ASP A 283 -9.31 -24.11 6.95
CA ASP A 283 -10.12 -24.05 8.15
C ASP A 283 -10.52 -22.62 8.49
N VAL A 284 -11.78 -22.45 8.78
CA VAL A 284 -12.33 -21.16 9.20
C VAL A 284 -11.74 -20.83 10.58
N LEU A 285 -11.16 -19.66 10.71
CA LEU A 285 -10.90 -19.05 12.00
C LEU A 285 -12.19 -19.10 12.81
N GLY A 286 -12.19 -19.75 13.94
CA GLY A 286 -13.36 -19.85 14.76
C GLY A 286 -13.76 -21.29 15.12
N GLN A 287 -13.38 -22.27 14.31
CA GLN A 287 -13.69 -23.66 14.64
C GLN A 287 -12.76 -24.29 15.67
N THR A 288 -11.57 -23.70 15.87
CA THR A 288 -10.55 -24.22 16.79
C THR A 288 -10.45 -23.42 18.09
N LEU A 289 -11.42 -22.67 18.49
CA LEU A 289 -11.14 -21.42 19.13
C LEU A 289 -11.44 -21.32 20.57
N THR A 290 -12.33 -22.03 21.03
CA THR A 290 -12.55 -22.12 22.46
C THR A 290 -11.53 -23.09 23.01
N PRO A 291 -10.65 -22.73 23.86
CA PRO A 291 -10.70 -21.70 24.87
C PRO A 291 -9.85 -20.46 24.59
N LYS A 292 -9.51 -20.18 23.32
CA LYS A 292 -8.63 -19.06 22.96
C LYS A 292 -9.39 -17.77 22.74
N ASP A 293 -10.69 -17.87 22.49
CA ASP A 293 -11.55 -16.71 22.36
C ASP A 293 -11.90 -16.16 23.73
N TRP A 294 -11.81 -14.89 23.81
CA TRP A 294 -12.13 -14.16 25.02
C TRP A 294 -13.20 -13.11 24.72
N TYR A 295 -14.31 -13.24 25.41
CA TYR A 295 -15.34 -12.23 25.43
C TYR A 295 -15.21 -11.37 26.68
N ASP A 296 -14.83 -10.11 26.50
CA ASP A 296 -14.64 -9.14 27.59
C ASP A 296 -15.81 -8.13 27.68
N GLY A 297 -16.96 -8.53 27.17
CA GLY A 297 -18.19 -7.77 27.21
C GLY A 297 -19.00 -8.00 28.49
N PRO A 298 -20.20 -7.40 28.58
CA PRO A 298 -21.17 -7.66 29.66
C PRO A 298 -21.53 -9.14 29.74
N ALA A 299 -21.81 -9.63 30.94
CA ALA A 299 -22.33 -10.98 31.13
C ALA A 299 -23.64 -11.18 30.35
N GLU A 300 -23.94 -12.43 30.04
CA GLU A 300 -25.20 -12.80 29.36
C GLU A 300 -26.42 -12.19 30.06
N LYS A 301 -27.31 -11.66 29.28
CA LYS A 301 -28.56 -11.05 29.75
C LYS A 301 -29.73 -11.66 29.00
N PRO A 302 -30.87 -11.86 29.66
CA PRO A 302 -32.10 -12.29 28.97
C PRO A 302 -32.49 -11.24 27.92
N VAL A 303 -32.92 -11.71 26.76
CA VAL A 303 -33.46 -10.82 25.71
C VAL A 303 -34.78 -10.29 26.15
N PRO A 304 -34.98 -8.97 26.24
CA PRO A 304 -36.28 -8.41 26.59
C PRO A 304 -37.31 -8.68 25.49
N SER A 305 -38.54 -8.86 25.91
CA SER A 305 -39.66 -9.02 24.98
C SER A 305 -39.90 -7.76 24.11
N GLN A 306 -40.55 -7.90 22.97
CA GLN A 306 -40.85 -6.76 22.12
C GLN A 306 -41.76 -5.72 22.82
N LYS A 307 -42.54 -6.13 23.82
CA LYS A 307 -43.34 -5.22 24.63
C LYS A 307 -42.48 -4.38 25.57
N GLU A 308 -41.42 -4.97 26.13
CA GLU A 308 -40.48 -4.29 27.00
C GLU A 308 -39.59 -3.33 26.21
N ARG A 309 -39.37 -3.60 24.92
CA ARG A 309 -38.57 -2.75 24.03
C ARG A 309 -39.06 -1.29 23.99
N SER A 310 -40.36 -1.06 24.08
CA SER A 310 -40.96 0.28 24.08
C SER A 310 -40.60 1.10 25.35
N GLY A 311 -40.21 0.45 26.43
CA GLY A 311 -39.78 1.09 27.67
C GLY A 311 -38.29 1.51 27.71
N PHE A 312 -37.49 1.11 26.72
CA PHE A 312 -36.10 1.55 26.64
C PHE A 312 -36.07 3.00 26.14
N LYS A 313 -35.76 3.92 27.03
CA LYS A 313 -35.48 5.30 26.68
C LYS A 313 -34.22 5.38 25.84
N GLY A 314 -34.36 5.65 24.54
CA GLY A 314 -33.31 5.91 23.59
C GLY A 314 -32.14 4.94 23.69
N GLY A 315 -31.71 4.33 22.61
CA GLY A 315 -30.71 3.25 22.62
C GLY A 315 -29.65 3.47 23.69
N GLN A 316 -29.43 2.46 24.52
CA GLN A 316 -28.45 2.49 25.62
C GLN A 316 -27.02 2.61 25.05
N ALA A 317 -26.78 3.66 24.28
CA ALA A 317 -25.42 4.03 23.93
C ALA A 317 -24.76 4.45 25.23
N GLN A 318 -23.91 3.61 25.75
CA GLN A 318 -23.03 3.99 26.85
C GLN A 318 -22.25 5.22 26.39
N THR A 319 -22.30 6.28 27.16
CA THR A 319 -21.48 7.44 26.90
C THR A 319 -20.00 7.03 26.94
N ALA A 320 -19.15 7.75 26.22
CA ALA A 320 -17.71 7.47 26.23
C ALA A 320 -17.14 7.46 27.67
N LYS A 321 -17.71 8.23 28.57
CA LYS A 321 -17.35 8.24 29.99
C LYS A 321 -17.73 6.96 30.74
N GLU A 322 -18.92 6.44 30.50
CA GLU A 322 -19.37 5.17 31.09
C GLU A 322 -18.56 4.00 30.55
N TRP A 323 -18.22 4.01 29.27
CA TRP A 323 -17.34 3.04 28.67
C TRP A 323 -15.91 3.09 29.26
N GLN A 324 -15.34 4.28 29.43
CA GLN A 324 -14.05 4.47 30.09
C GLN A 324 -14.06 4.03 31.56
N LYS A 325 -15.16 4.26 32.28
CA LYS A 325 -15.32 3.80 33.64
C LYS A 325 -15.34 2.28 33.73
N MET A 326 -16.11 1.63 32.84
CA MET A 326 -16.13 0.17 32.74
C MET A 326 -14.75 -0.43 32.48
N TRP A 327 -13.97 0.17 31.57
CA TRP A 327 -12.61 -0.28 31.28
C TRP A 327 -11.68 -0.15 32.49
N LYS A 328 -11.76 0.93 33.25
CA LYS A 328 -10.98 1.10 34.48
C LYS A 328 -11.36 0.07 35.53
N GLU A 329 -12.63 -0.23 35.68
CA GLU A 329 -13.10 -1.28 36.60
C GLU A 329 -12.59 -2.66 36.14
N LYS A 330 -12.59 -2.95 34.85
CA LYS A 330 -12.02 -4.18 34.30
C LYS A 330 -10.49 -4.27 34.44
N GLU A 331 -9.78 -3.16 34.33
CA GLU A 331 -8.34 -3.13 34.59
C GLU A 331 -7.99 -3.51 36.06
N GLN A 332 -8.84 -3.13 37.01
CA GLN A 332 -8.70 -3.53 38.38
C GLN A 332 -8.93 -5.03 38.61
N LEU A 333 -9.63 -5.70 37.68
CA LEU A 333 -9.86 -7.13 37.68
C LEU A 333 -8.76 -7.92 36.93
N LYS A 334 -7.68 -7.27 36.51
CA LYS A 334 -6.52 -7.96 35.91
C LYS A 334 -5.96 -8.96 36.94
N GLY A 335 -6.01 -10.24 36.55
CA GLY A 335 -5.66 -11.36 37.44
C GLY A 335 -6.84 -12.11 38.03
N SER A 336 -8.06 -11.63 37.82
CA SER A 336 -9.28 -12.40 38.13
C SER A 336 -9.56 -13.48 37.07
N SER A 337 -10.52 -14.34 37.32
CA SER A 337 -10.99 -15.36 36.39
C SER A 337 -11.48 -14.81 35.05
N TYR A 338 -11.64 -13.52 34.94
CA TYR A 338 -12.07 -12.82 33.74
C TYR A 338 -10.91 -12.31 32.86
N SER A 339 -9.64 -12.56 33.25
CA SER A 339 -8.50 -12.18 32.43
C SER A 339 -8.02 -13.36 31.58
N ILE A 340 -7.67 -13.10 30.33
CA ILE A 340 -7.09 -14.11 29.40
C ILE A 340 -5.85 -14.79 30.03
N GLY A 341 -5.04 -14.04 30.76
CA GLY A 341 -3.87 -14.60 31.45
C GLY A 341 -4.24 -15.64 32.49
N PHE A 342 -5.30 -15.40 33.24
CA PHE A 342 -5.79 -16.33 34.27
C PHE A 342 -6.33 -17.65 33.64
N VAL A 343 -7.11 -17.55 32.56
CA VAL A 343 -7.64 -18.73 31.86
C VAL A 343 -6.52 -19.58 31.29
N ILE A 344 -5.49 -18.98 30.71
CA ILE A 344 -4.31 -19.70 30.18
C ILE A 344 -3.56 -20.38 31.31
N GLU A 345 -3.42 -19.74 32.46
CA GLU A 345 -2.73 -20.30 33.61
C GLU A 345 -3.49 -21.46 34.26
N ASP A 346 -4.81 -21.35 34.36
CA ASP A 346 -5.66 -22.44 34.85
C ASP A 346 -5.68 -23.64 33.92
N LEU A 347 -5.72 -23.41 32.61
CA LEU A 347 -5.63 -24.49 31.62
C LEU A 347 -4.26 -25.18 31.67
N ARG A 348 -3.18 -24.45 31.89
CA ARG A 348 -1.84 -25.03 32.11
C ARG A 348 -1.79 -25.90 33.36
N LYS A 349 -2.36 -25.43 34.46
CA LYS A 349 -2.46 -26.17 35.73
C LYS A 349 -3.34 -27.41 35.60
N ALA A 350 -4.46 -27.30 34.92
CA ALA A 350 -5.36 -28.44 34.65
C ALA A 350 -4.72 -29.53 33.74
N ASN A 351 -3.91 -29.14 32.78
CA ASN A 351 -3.19 -30.06 31.91
C ASN A 351 -2.00 -30.76 32.62
N VAL A 352 -1.40 -30.11 33.60
CA VAL A 352 -0.33 -30.69 34.43
C VAL A 352 -0.90 -31.71 35.41
N SER A 353 -2.10 -31.47 35.94
CA SER A 353 -2.77 -32.43 36.85
C SER A 353 -3.29 -33.71 36.18
N LYS A 354 -3.50 -33.68 34.84
CA LYS A 354 -3.89 -34.86 34.06
C LYS A 354 -2.72 -35.75 33.61
N LYS A 355 -1.47 -35.28 33.85
CA LYS A 355 -0.25 -36.04 33.51
C LYS A 355 0.42 -36.69 34.72
N LYS A 356 -0.21 -36.68 35.87
CA LYS A 356 0.12 -37.44 37.07
C LYS A 356 -0.96 -38.53 37.27
#